data_cf3081f439204b72e9a81615238b84ac
#
_entry.id   cf3081f439204b72e9a81615238b84ac
#
_cell.length_a   1.000
_cell.length_b   1.000
_cell.length_c   1.000
_cell.angle_alpha   90.00
_cell.angle_beta   90.00
_cell.angle_gamma   90.00
#
_symmetry.space_group_name_H-M   'P 1'
#
loop_
_entity.id
_entity.type
_entity.pdbx_description
1 polymer ?
#
loop_
_entity_poly.entity_id
_entity_poly.type
_entity_poly.pdbx_seq_one_letter_code
_entity_poly.pdbx_strand_id
1 'polypeptide(L)'
;MKPHSGEYFSNTSPVNGLVFCRVARSSSQDVELALDAAHNALESWSTTSAVERSNILLRIADRIESNLETLAIVESWDNGKPIRETLAADLPLTIDHFRYFAACIRSQEGAASELDSRTLTYHLPEPIGVVGQIIPWNFPLLMAAWKLAPALAAGCTVVLKPAEQTPVSILFLMEIIGDLIPAGVINVVNGFGLLKLVTIFLNVRRIT
;
A
#
# COMPACT_ATOMS: atom_id res chain seq x y z
N MET A 1 -13.89 2.29 -6.80
CA MET A 1 -14.18 2.98 -8.08
C MET A 1 -14.58 1.93 -9.12
N LYS A 2 -15.47 2.24 -10.06
CA LYS A 2 -15.78 1.35 -11.19
C LYS A 2 -14.61 1.40 -12.19
N PRO A 3 -14.22 0.27 -12.82
CA PRO A 3 -13.17 0.28 -13.83
C PRO A 3 -13.63 1.04 -15.07
N HIS A 4 -12.72 1.74 -15.74
CA HIS A 4 -13.03 2.55 -16.94
C HIS A 4 -13.67 1.70 -18.05
N SER A 5 -13.19 0.47 -18.26
CA SER A 5 -13.74 -0.48 -19.22
C SER A 5 -15.10 -1.05 -18.84
N GLY A 6 -15.52 -0.94 -17.57
CA GLY A 6 -16.69 -1.65 -17.03
C GLY A 6 -16.48 -3.16 -16.86
N GLU A 7 -15.26 -3.66 -17.08
CA GLU A 7 -14.96 -5.09 -16.97
C GLU A 7 -14.68 -5.52 -15.54
N TYR A 8 -15.09 -6.74 -15.22
CA TYR A 8 -14.83 -7.40 -13.93
C TYR A 8 -14.37 -8.83 -14.18
N PHE A 9 -13.59 -9.37 -13.25
CA PHE A 9 -13.24 -10.78 -13.23
C PHE A 9 -13.73 -11.44 -11.95
N SER A 10 -13.98 -12.74 -12.04
CA SER A 10 -14.40 -13.54 -10.88
C SER A 10 -13.21 -13.90 -10.03
N ASN A 11 -13.33 -13.73 -8.71
CA ASN A 11 -12.38 -14.25 -7.75
C ASN A 11 -12.93 -15.54 -7.14
N THR A 12 -12.13 -16.60 -7.18
CA THR A 12 -12.50 -17.95 -6.74
C THR A 12 -11.75 -18.27 -5.46
N SER A 13 -12.49 -18.61 -4.40
CA SER A 13 -11.86 -19.02 -3.15
C SER A 13 -11.23 -20.43 -3.27
N PRO A 14 -9.97 -20.60 -2.87
CA PRO A 14 -9.36 -21.92 -2.80
C PRO A 14 -9.94 -22.80 -1.67
N VAL A 15 -10.71 -22.23 -0.75
CA VAL A 15 -11.37 -22.97 0.34
C VAL A 15 -12.40 -23.96 -0.17
N ASN A 16 -13.18 -23.57 -1.19
CA ASN A 16 -14.27 -24.40 -1.71
C ASN A 16 -14.33 -24.45 -3.25
N GLY A 17 -13.44 -23.77 -3.96
CA GLY A 17 -13.43 -23.70 -5.42
C GLY A 17 -14.56 -22.87 -6.04
N LEU A 18 -15.33 -22.13 -5.25
CA LEU A 18 -16.45 -21.34 -5.76
C LEU A 18 -16.06 -19.86 -5.92
N VAL A 19 -16.70 -19.21 -6.88
CA VAL A 19 -16.63 -17.76 -7.03
C VAL A 19 -17.36 -17.09 -5.87
N PHE A 20 -16.64 -16.24 -5.11
CA PHE A 20 -17.23 -15.56 -3.97
C PHE A 20 -17.34 -14.04 -4.16
N CYS A 21 -16.63 -13.45 -5.12
CA CYS A 21 -16.80 -12.05 -5.47
C CYS A 21 -16.39 -11.75 -6.92
N ARG A 22 -16.68 -10.53 -7.36
CA ARG A 22 -16.21 -9.98 -8.64
C ARG A 22 -15.36 -8.75 -8.37
N VAL A 23 -14.17 -8.73 -8.96
CA VAL A 23 -13.18 -7.67 -8.80
C VAL A 23 -13.09 -6.84 -10.08
N ALA A 24 -12.93 -5.53 -9.94
CA ALA A 24 -12.74 -4.63 -11.07
C ALA A 24 -11.48 -5.01 -11.86
N ARG A 25 -11.60 -5.10 -13.18
CA ARG A 25 -10.47 -5.33 -14.09
C ARG A 25 -9.98 -3.99 -14.62
N SER A 26 -8.93 -3.48 -14.02
CA SER A 26 -8.32 -2.22 -14.42
C SER A 26 -7.66 -2.32 -15.80
N SER A 27 -7.83 -1.27 -16.57
CA SER A 27 -7.17 -1.03 -17.83
C SER A 27 -5.93 -0.13 -17.69
N SER A 28 -5.22 0.16 -18.76
CA SER A 28 -4.15 1.16 -18.76
C SER A 28 -4.65 2.54 -18.35
N GLN A 29 -5.88 2.91 -18.74
CA GLN A 29 -6.48 4.19 -18.35
C GLN A 29 -6.73 4.28 -16.84
N ASP A 30 -7.14 3.18 -16.19
CA ASP A 30 -7.30 3.15 -14.73
C ASP A 30 -5.96 3.32 -14.02
N VAL A 31 -4.87 2.80 -14.59
CA VAL A 31 -3.51 2.97 -14.05
C VAL A 31 -3.06 4.42 -14.20
N GLU A 32 -3.28 5.06 -15.36
CA GLU A 32 -2.96 6.48 -15.54
C GLU A 32 -3.75 7.35 -14.56
N LEU A 33 -5.04 7.11 -14.38
CA LEU A 33 -5.86 7.80 -13.37
C LEU A 33 -5.32 7.62 -11.95
N ALA A 34 -4.85 6.43 -11.60
CA ALA A 34 -4.26 6.15 -10.31
C ALA A 34 -2.92 6.87 -10.11
N LEU A 35 -2.10 6.93 -11.19
CA LEU A 35 -0.84 7.69 -11.19
C LEU A 35 -1.08 9.19 -11.07
N ASP A 36 -2.04 9.74 -11.82
CA ASP A 36 -2.41 11.15 -11.74
C ASP A 36 -2.90 11.51 -10.33
N ALA A 37 -3.75 10.66 -9.73
CA ALA A 37 -4.21 10.86 -8.36
C ALA A 37 -3.05 10.81 -7.35
N ALA A 38 -2.10 9.88 -7.53
CA ALA A 38 -0.93 9.78 -6.68
C ALA A 38 0.00 11.01 -6.81
N HIS A 39 0.24 11.49 -8.03
CA HIS A 39 1.04 12.70 -8.26
C HIS A 39 0.37 13.95 -7.68
N ASN A 40 -0.93 14.10 -7.85
CA ASN A 40 -1.69 15.23 -7.30
C ASN A 40 -1.67 15.27 -5.76
N ALA A 41 -1.63 14.11 -5.11
CA ALA A 41 -1.56 14.00 -3.65
C ALA A 41 -0.13 14.14 -3.10
N LEU A 42 0.89 13.99 -3.93
CA LEU A 42 2.29 13.86 -3.48
C LEU A 42 2.77 15.10 -2.72
N GLU A 43 2.54 16.30 -3.24
CA GLU A 43 3.03 17.53 -2.63
C GLU A 43 2.48 17.71 -1.20
N SER A 44 1.18 17.55 -1.03
CA SER A 44 0.54 17.68 0.27
C SER A 44 0.96 16.60 1.24
N TRP A 45 1.10 15.34 0.77
CA TRP A 45 1.49 14.22 1.60
C TRP A 45 2.97 14.28 2.00
N SER A 46 3.86 14.60 1.07
CA SER A 46 5.31 14.68 1.33
C SER A 46 5.69 15.78 2.32
N THR A 47 4.91 16.86 2.35
CA THR A 47 5.11 17.98 3.28
C THR A 47 4.43 17.78 4.64
N THR A 48 3.59 16.75 4.78
CA THR A 48 2.99 16.35 6.08
C THR A 48 4.11 15.99 7.06
N SER A 49 4.00 16.48 8.31
CA SER A 49 5.05 16.25 9.31
C SER A 49 5.25 14.75 9.61
N ALA A 50 6.49 14.38 9.99
CA ALA A 50 6.81 13.02 10.43
C ALA A 50 5.90 12.55 11.59
N VAL A 51 5.57 13.46 12.51
CA VAL A 51 4.68 13.20 13.64
C VAL A 51 3.27 12.84 13.16
N GLU A 52 2.73 13.58 12.20
CA GLU A 52 1.40 13.35 11.67
C GLU A 52 1.32 12.06 10.87
N ARG A 53 2.30 11.79 9.99
CA ARG A 53 2.39 10.51 9.27
C ARG A 53 2.50 9.32 10.24
N SER A 54 3.33 9.46 11.28
CA SER A 54 3.43 8.45 12.35
C SER A 54 2.08 8.18 13.02
N ASN A 55 1.34 9.23 13.38
CA ASN A 55 0.02 9.10 14.01
C ASN A 55 -1.00 8.44 13.07
N ILE A 56 -0.94 8.71 11.77
CA ILE A 56 -1.78 8.04 10.76
C ILE A 56 -1.45 6.54 10.70
N LEU A 57 -0.17 6.17 10.67
CA LEU A 57 0.25 4.76 10.66
C LEU A 57 -0.20 4.01 11.92
N LEU A 58 -0.13 4.64 13.10
CA LEU A 58 -0.64 4.05 14.34
C LEU A 58 -2.16 3.84 14.27
N ARG A 59 -2.92 4.82 13.78
CA ARG A 59 -4.37 4.66 13.59
C ARG A 59 -4.73 3.56 12.58
N ILE A 60 -3.91 3.37 11.54
CA ILE A 60 -4.07 2.25 10.60
C ILE A 60 -3.88 0.93 11.34
N ALA A 61 -2.81 0.81 12.13
CA ALA A 61 -2.55 -0.39 12.94
C ALA A 61 -3.71 -0.70 13.89
N ASP A 62 -4.21 0.29 14.61
CA ASP A 62 -5.33 0.14 15.53
C ASP A 62 -6.65 -0.22 14.80
N ARG A 63 -6.87 0.32 13.59
CA ARG A 63 -8.02 -0.04 12.76
C ARG A 63 -7.94 -1.47 12.25
N ILE A 64 -6.75 -1.95 11.86
CA ILE A 64 -6.52 -3.36 11.49
C ILE A 64 -6.77 -4.25 12.70
N GLU A 65 -6.23 -3.92 13.87
CA GLU A 65 -6.41 -4.68 15.11
C GLU A 65 -7.88 -4.77 15.53
N SER A 66 -8.63 -3.67 15.42
CA SER A 66 -10.06 -3.63 15.73
C SER A 66 -10.92 -4.46 14.75
N ASN A 67 -10.39 -4.80 13.57
CA ASN A 67 -11.05 -5.62 12.55
C ASN A 67 -10.34 -6.96 12.32
N LEU A 68 -9.51 -7.39 13.27
CA LEU A 68 -8.58 -8.52 13.13
C LEU A 68 -9.29 -9.81 12.71
N GLU A 69 -10.37 -10.19 13.38
CA GLU A 69 -11.12 -11.41 13.07
C GLU A 69 -11.73 -11.37 11.66
N THR A 70 -12.33 -10.24 11.28
CA THR A 70 -12.95 -10.08 9.96
C THR A 70 -11.88 -10.13 8.86
N LEU A 71 -10.76 -9.42 9.04
CA LEU A 71 -9.64 -9.46 8.11
C LEU A 71 -9.04 -10.86 7.99
N ALA A 72 -8.92 -11.60 9.09
CA ALA A 72 -8.42 -12.96 9.09
C ALA A 72 -9.33 -13.91 8.29
N ILE A 73 -10.64 -13.77 8.43
CA ILE A 73 -11.62 -14.53 7.64
C ILE A 73 -11.51 -14.17 6.16
N VAL A 74 -11.48 -12.88 5.82
CA VAL A 74 -11.35 -12.42 4.45
C VAL A 74 -10.05 -12.92 3.81
N GLU A 75 -8.92 -12.81 4.51
CA GLU A 75 -7.61 -13.32 4.06
C GLU A 75 -7.65 -14.84 3.82
N SER A 76 -8.27 -15.59 4.74
CA SER A 76 -8.42 -17.05 4.61
C SER A 76 -9.29 -17.44 3.41
N TRP A 77 -10.39 -16.75 3.16
CA TRP A 77 -11.24 -16.98 1.99
C TRP A 77 -10.54 -16.65 0.68
N ASP A 78 -9.76 -15.57 0.67
CA ASP A 78 -9.06 -15.07 -0.53
C ASP A 78 -7.82 -15.92 -0.87
N ASN A 79 -7.05 -16.32 0.14
CA ASN A 79 -5.75 -16.97 0.00
C ASN A 79 -5.79 -18.50 0.21
N GLY A 80 -6.73 -18.99 1.00
CA GLY A 80 -6.85 -20.41 1.38
C GLY A 80 -6.04 -20.82 2.61
N LYS A 81 -5.35 -19.92 3.29
CA LYS A 81 -4.64 -20.21 4.53
C LYS A 81 -5.62 -20.58 5.65
N PRO A 82 -5.24 -21.48 6.56
CA PRO A 82 -6.00 -21.72 7.78
C PRO A 82 -6.16 -20.43 8.61
N ILE A 83 -7.37 -20.17 9.08
CA ILE A 83 -7.69 -18.96 9.87
C ILE A 83 -6.80 -18.82 11.13
N ARG A 84 -6.36 -19.93 11.71
CA ARG A 84 -5.43 -19.91 12.85
C ARG A 84 -4.09 -19.25 12.50
N GLU A 85 -3.64 -19.35 11.24
CA GLU A 85 -2.37 -18.77 10.80
C GLU A 85 -2.53 -17.30 10.46
N THR A 86 -3.64 -16.93 9.82
CA THR A 86 -3.94 -15.52 9.56
C THR A 86 -4.12 -14.74 10.87
N LEU A 87 -4.77 -15.34 11.88
CA LEU A 87 -4.93 -14.75 13.22
C LEU A 87 -3.64 -14.71 14.04
N ALA A 88 -2.83 -15.77 13.98
CA ALA A 88 -1.67 -15.90 14.86
C ALA A 88 -0.38 -15.30 14.29
N ALA A 89 -0.29 -15.13 12.97
CA ALA A 89 0.92 -14.66 12.30
C ALA A 89 0.66 -13.48 11.35
N ASP A 90 -0.12 -13.66 10.29
CA ASP A 90 -0.20 -12.68 9.19
C ASP A 90 -0.72 -11.31 9.67
N LEU A 91 -1.81 -11.30 10.42
CA LEU A 91 -2.43 -10.07 10.89
C LEU A 91 -1.62 -9.38 12.01
N PRO A 92 -1.14 -10.09 13.06
CA PRO A 92 -0.26 -9.50 14.06
C PRO A 92 1.00 -8.88 13.45
N LEU A 93 1.66 -9.55 12.49
CA LEU A 93 2.82 -9.01 11.79
C LEU A 93 2.45 -7.82 10.90
N THR A 94 1.28 -7.82 10.29
CA THR A 94 0.76 -6.67 9.52
C THR A 94 0.62 -5.44 10.42
N ILE A 95 0.02 -5.59 11.60
CA ILE A 95 -0.15 -4.53 12.61
C ILE A 95 1.21 -4.03 13.09
N ASP A 96 2.11 -4.96 13.43
CA ASP A 96 3.45 -4.64 13.95
C ASP A 96 4.26 -3.81 12.94
N HIS A 97 4.19 -4.11 11.65
CA HIS A 97 4.88 -3.34 10.61
C HIS A 97 4.44 -1.89 10.54
N PHE A 98 3.15 -1.61 10.63
CA PHE A 98 2.66 -0.23 10.68
C PHE A 98 3.15 0.48 11.94
N ARG A 99 3.13 -0.17 13.11
CA ARG A 99 3.63 0.37 14.37
C ARG A 99 5.14 0.60 14.33
N TYR A 100 5.89 -0.34 13.77
CA TYR A 100 7.34 -0.23 13.60
C TYR A 100 7.73 0.99 12.77
N PHE A 101 7.17 1.17 11.57
CA PHE A 101 7.49 2.30 10.72
C PHE A 101 6.94 3.63 11.24
N ALA A 102 5.86 3.62 12.00
CA ALA A 102 5.41 4.79 12.74
C ALA A 102 6.44 5.26 13.78
N ALA A 103 7.13 4.32 14.45
CA ALA A 103 8.22 4.64 15.36
C ALA A 103 9.49 5.09 14.61
N CYS A 104 9.87 4.36 13.55
CA CYS A 104 11.06 4.66 12.75
C CYS A 104 11.07 6.09 12.22
N ILE A 105 9.95 6.57 11.67
CA ILE A 105 9.94 7.91 11.07
C ILE A 105 10.11 9.02 12.10
N ARG A 106 9.76 8.78 13.38
CA ARG A 106 9.96 9.76 14.46
C ARG A 106 11.42 9.87 14.90
N SER A 107 12.20 8.82 14.70
CA SER A 107 13.63 8.76 15.04
C SER A 107 14.54 8.96 13.84
N GLN A 108 13.98 9.26 12.66
CA GLN A 108 14.78 9.48 11.47
C GLN A 108 15.55 10.79 11.57
N GLU A 109 16.86 10.70 11.47
CA GLU A 109 17.80 11.82 11.51
C GLU A 109 18.42 12.06 10.15
N GLY A 110 18.90 13.30 9.95
CA GLY A 110 19.85 13.64 8.91
C GLY A 110 21.27 13.59 9.44
N ALA A 111 22.24 13.98 8.62
CA ALA A 111 23.63 14.16 9.07
C ALA A 111 24.19 15.49 8.60
N ALA A 112 25.13 16.04 9.36
CA ALA A 112 25.90 17.19 8.99
C ALA A 112 27.39 16.90 9.19
N SER A 113 28.23 17.41 8.30
CA SER A 113 29.68 17.27 8.35
C SER A 113 30.36 18.58 7.93
N GLU A 114 31.38 18.98 8.68
CA GLU A 114 32.28 20.07 8.30
C GLU A 114 33.29 19.52 7.32
N LEU A 115 33.35 20.09 6.10
CA LEU A 115 34.35 19.75 5.10
C LEU A 115 35.66 20.57 5.33
N ASP A 116 35.49 21.82 5.68
CA ASP A 116 36.57 22.74 6.05
C ASP A 116 35.95 23.87 6.93
N SER A 117 36.80 24.81 7.37
CA SER A 117 36.36 25.92 8.25
C SER A 117 35.31 26.87 7.65
N ARG A 118 34.96 26.72 6.37
CA ARG A 118 34.01 27.57 5.65
C ARG A 118 32.82 26.80 5.04
N THR A 119 32.90 25.46 5.02
CA THR A 119 31.94 24.62 4.29
C THR A 119 31.30 23.58 5.22
N LEU A 120 30.00 23.71 5.43
CA LEU A 120 29.17 22.71 6.12
C LEU A 120 28.33 21.98 5.08
N THR A 121 28.37 20.65 5.11
CA THR A 121 27.45 19.80 4.33
C THR A 121 26.42 19.18 5.25
N TYR A 122 25.20 19.03 4.75
CA TYR A 122 24.16 18.28 5.43
C TYR A 122 23.38 17.44 4.41
N HIS A 123 22.82 16.34 4.86
CA HIS A 123 21.86 15.58 4.08
C HIS A 123 20.60 15.30 4.90
N LEU A 124 19.46 15.37 4.24
CA LEU A 124 18.17 15.05 4.79
C LEU A 124 17.50 14.00 3.91
N PRO A 125 16.87 12.96 4.49
CA PRO A 125 16.05 12.03 3.72
C PRO A 125 14.82 12.73 3.15
N GLU A 126 14.53 12.50 1.87
CA GLU A 126 13.37 13.02 1.17
C GLU A 126 12.55 11.89 0.56
N PRO A 127 11.21 12.07 0.40
CA PRO A 127 10.39 11.10 -0.33
C PRO A 127 10.88 10.94 -1.77
N ILE A 128 10.93 9.70 -2.27
CA ILE A 128 11.30 9.43 -3.67
C ILE A 128 10.17 9.72 -4.67
N GLY A 129 8.97 10.02 -4.19
CA GLY A 129 7.81 10.37 -5.01
C GLY A 129 6.71 9.31 -5.03
N VAL A 130 6.15 9.03 -6.21
CA VAL A 130 5.12 8.01 -6.41
C VAL A 130 5.76 6.63 -6.50
N VAL A 131 5.30 5.68 -5.68
CA VAL A 131 5.84 4.32 -5.59
C VAL A 131 4.86 3.31 -6.17
N GLY A 132 5.30 2.56 -7.18
CA GLY A 132 4.57 1.39 -7.68
C GLY A 132 4.86 0.15 -6.81
N GLN A 133 3.80 -0.52 -6.34
CA GLN A 133 3.91 -1.69 -5.48
C GLN A 133 3.17 -2.88 -6.08
N ILE A 134 3.84 -4.02 -6.24
CA ILE A 134 3.25 -5.27 -6.72
C ILE A 134 3.29 -6.27 -5.57
N ILE A 135 2.13 -6.85 -5.25
CA ILE A 135 1.95 -7.74 -4.11
C ILE A 135 1.76 -9.17 -4.61
N PRO A 136 2.48 -10.14 -4.06
CA PRO A 136 2.29 -11.56 -4.37
C PRO A 136 1.05 -12.12 -3.66
N TRP A 137 0.64 -13.33 -4.09
CA TRP A 137 -0.57 -14.00 -3.59
C TRP A 137 -0.40 -14.73 -2.25
N ASN A 138 0.83 -15.05 -1.86
CA ASN A 138 1.09 -15.94 -0.71
C ASN A 138 0.94 -15.27 0.68
N PHE A 139 1.09 -13.94 0.77
CA PHE A 139 0.89 -13.14 1.97
C PHE A 139 0.30 -11.77 1.60
N PRO A 140 -0.96 -11.72 1.14
CA PRO A 140 -1.52 -10.51 0.55
C PRO A 140 -1.43 -9.27 1.46
N LEU A 141 -2.03 -9.33 2.65
CA LEU A 141 -2.03 -8.21 3.59
C LEU A 141 -0.64 -7.91 4.17
N LEU A 142 0.09 -8.95 4.59
CA LEU A 142 1.41 -8.76 5.19
C LEU A 142 2.39 -8.14 4.19
N MET A 143 2.42 -8.62 2.95
CA MET A 143 3.30 -8.06 1.91
C MET A 143 2.87 -6.67 1.47
N ALA A 144 1.56 -6.36 1.54
CA ALA A 144 1.10 -4.99 1.35
C ALA A 144 1.60 -4.09 2.48
N ALA A 145 1.49 -4.50 3.74
CA ALA A 145 1.99 -3.73 4.89
C ALA A 145 3.50 -3.47 4.80
N TRP A 146 4.30 -4.48 4.41
CA TRP A 146 5.75 -4.35 4.24
C TRP A 146 6.16 -3.28 3.23
N LYS A 147 5.28 -2.94 2.29
CA LYS A 147 5.53 -1.94 1.27
C LYS A 147 4.82 -0.62 1.57
N LEU A 148 3.57 -0.68 2.05
CA LEU A 148 2.79 0.51 2.37
C LEU A 148 3.37 1.28 3.56
N ALA A 149 3.68 0.58 4.67
CA ALA A 149 4.11 1.23 5.90
C ALA A 149 5.38 2.08 5.71
N PRO A 150 6.49 1.57 5.14
CA PRO A 150 7.68 2.39 4.90
C PRO A 150 7.46 3.49 3.86
N ALA A 151 6.69 3.24 2.78
CA ALA A 151 6.43 4.25 1.76
C ALA A 151 5.63 5.43 2.33
N LEU A 152 4.57 5.15 3.08
CA LEU A 152 3.75 6.16 3.73
C LEU A 152 4.53 6.92 4.81
N ALA A 153 5.33 6.21 5.63
CA ALA A 153 6.21 6.82 6.62
C ALA A 153 7.17 7.81 5.97
N ALA A 154 7.78 7.44 4.84
CA ALA A 154 8.71 8.29 4.10
C ALA A 154 8.05 9.50 3.42
N GLY A 155 6.71 9.56 3.33
CA GLY A 155 5.99 10.63 2.64
C GLY A 155 5.77 10.38 1.15
N CYS A 156 5.94 9.14 0.68
CA CYS A 156 5.63 8.73 -0.69
C CYS A 156 4.14 8.45 -0.87
N THR A 157 3.63 8.67 -2.07
CA THR A 157 2.32 8.19 -2.50
C THR A 157 2.45 6.87 -3.24
N VAL A 158 1.37 6.09 -3.30
CA VAL A 158 1.44 4.69 -3.72
C VAL A 158 0.39 4.36 -4.77
N VAL A 159 0.80 3.60 -5.79
CA VAL A 159 -0.08 2.83 -6.67
C VAL A 159 0.22 1.35 -6.45
N LEU A 160 -0.73 0.62 -5.88
CA LEU A 160 -0.59 -0.77 -5.46
C LEU A 160 -1.38 -1.70 -6.36
N LYS A 161 -0.73 -2.76 -6.84
CA LYS A 161 -1.36 -3.86 -7.57
C LYS A 161 -1.32 -5.14 -6.74
N PRO A 162 -2.46 -5.61 -6.20
CA PRO A 162 -2.57 -6.95 -5.62
C PRO A 162 -2.35 -8.03 -6.68
N ALA A 163 -2.03 -9.24 -6.25
CA ALA A 163 -2.15 -10.41 -7.12
C ALA A 163 -3.62 -10.60 -7.53
N GLU A 164 -3.85 -10.99 -8.78
CA GLU A 164 -5.21 -11.22 -9.29
C GLU A 164 -5.96 -12.34 -8.59
N GLN A 165 -5.23 -13.25 -7.95
CA GLN A 165 -5.79 -14.38 -7.20
C GLN A 165 -6.27 -13.97 -5.80
N THR A 166 -5.67 -12.92 -5.20
CA THR A 166 -5.87 -12.55 -3.79
C THR A 166 -5.98 -11.03 -3.59
N PRO A 167 -6.92 -10.36 -4.24
CA PRO A 167 -7.06 -8.91 -4.11
C PRO A 167 -8.00 -8.46 -2.97
N VAL A 168 -8.83 -9.37 -2.43
CA VAL A 168 -10.01 -8.98 -1.64
C VAL A 168 -9.61 -8.47 -0.26
N SER A 169 -8.65 -9.11 0.39
CA SER A 169 -8.18 -8.67 1.70
C SER A 169 -7.57 -7.26 1.66
N ILE A 170 -6.84 -6.93 0.58
CA ILE A 170 -6.30 -5.58 0.37
C ILE A 170 -7.40 -4.57 0.08
N LEU A 171 -8.41 -4.94 -0.72
CA LEU A 171 -9.55 -4.06 -0.99
C LEU A 171 -10.36 -3.79 0.28
N PHE A 172 -10.57 -4.81 1.12
CA PHE A 172 -11.22 -4.64 2.41
C PHE A 172 -10.38 -3.79 3.38
N LEU A 173 -9.05 -3.94 3.37
CA LEU A 173 -8.17 -3.03 4.10
C LEU A 173 -8.40 -1.58 3.67
N MET A 174 -8.45 -1.29 2.36
CA MET A 174 -8.69 0.07 1.87
C MET A 174 -10.05 0.62 2.31
N GLU A 175 -11.07 -0.22 2.41
CA GLU A 175 -12.39 0.19 2.91
C GLU A 175 -12.34 0.63 4.38
N ILE A 176 -11.65 -0.13 5.23
CA ILE A 176 -11.59 0.16 6.67
C ILE A 176 -10.61 1.29 7.05
N ILE A 177 -9.66 1.65 6.18
CA ILE A 177 -8.69 2.73 6.47
C ILE A 177 -8.89 3.98 5.59
N GLY A 178 -9.84 3.97 4.68
CA GLY A 178 -10.02 5.03 3.67
C GLY A 178 -10.30 6.42 4.23
N ASP A 179 -10.86 6.52 5.43
CA ASP A 179 -11.11 7.76 6.17
C ASP A 179 -9.86 8.30 6.90
N LEU A 180 -8.83 7.49 7.04
CA LEU A 180 -7.60 7.84 7.77
C LEU A 180 -6.53 8.48 6.88
N ILE A 181 -6.65 8.31 5.58
CA ILE A 181 -5.62 8.67 4.60
C ILE A 181 -6.20 9.65 3.58
N PRO A 182 -5.49 10.74 3.24
CA PRO A 182 -5.95 11.65 2.20
C PRO A 182 -6.15 10.94 0.85
N ALA A 183 -7.17 11.39 0.10
CA ALA A 183 -7.45 10.84 -1.22
C ALA A 183 -6.22 10.96 -2.14
N GLY A 184 -5.94 9.91 -2.91
CA GLY A 184 -4.81 9.86 -3.83
C GLY A 184 -3.49 9.37 -3.21
N VAL A 185 -3.35 9.33 -1.89
CA VAL A 185 -2.11 8.85 -1.23
C VAL A 185 -1.91 7.35 -1.45
N ILE A 186 -2.98 6.55 -1.39
CA ILE A 186 -2.96 5.14 -1.78
C ILE A 186 -4.00 4.90 -2.88
N ASN A 187 -3.56 4.28 -3.96
CA ASN A 187 -4.41 3.92 -5.10
C ASN A 187 -4.25 2.43 -5.39
N VAL A 188 -5.34 1.70 -5.54
CA VAL A 188 -5.29 0.26 -5.82
C VAL A 188 -5.82 -0.01 -7.22
N VAL A 189 -5.03 -0.74 -8.02
CA VAL A 189 -5.39 -1.18 -9.38
C VAL A 189 -5.35 -2.69 -9.45
N ASN A 190 -6.44 -3.32 -9.91
CA ASN A 190 -6.56 -4.77 -10.00
C ASN A 190 -6.57 -5.21 -11.47
N GLY A 191 -6.08 -6.40 -11.76
CA GLY A 191 -6.15 -6.96 -13.12
C GLY A 191 -5.04 -7.94 -13.43
N PHE A 192 -5.15 -8.52 -14.62
CA PHE A 192 -4.21 -9.49 -15.16
C PHE A 192 -3.08 -8.79 -15.91
N GLY A 193 -1.93 -9.45 -15.96
CA GLY A 193 -0.83 -9.06 -16.83
C GLY A 193 0.17 -8.11 -16.21
N LEU A 194 1.20 -8.73 -15.66
CA LEU A 194 2.40 -8.05 -15.19
C LEU A 194 3.00 -7.13 -16.28
N LEU A 195 2.95 -7.54 -17.54
CA LEU A 195 3.62 -6.85 -18.64
C LEU A 195 3.06 -5.47 -18.99
N LYS A 196 1.74 -5.29 -19.03
CA LYS A 196 1.18 -3.96 -19.35
C LYS A 196 1.24 -3.00 -18.15
N LEU A 197 0.93 -3.47 -16.94
CA LEU A 197 0.99 -2.65 -15.74
C LEU A 197 2.44 -2.35 -15.33
N VAL A 198 3.35 -3.33 -15.41
CA VAL A 198 4.77 -3.13 -15.14
C VAL A 198 5.41 -2.20 -16.18
N THR A 199 5.07 -2.32 -17.45
CA THR A 199 5.57 -1.41 -18.48
C THR A 199 5.13 0.03 -18.23
N ILE A 200 3.91 0.24 -17.72
CA ILE A 200 3.44 1.58 -17.34
C ILE A 200 4.18 2.07 -16.10
N PHE A 201 4.39 1.22 -15.08
CA PHE A 201 5.21 1.57 -13.92
C PHE A 201 6.67 1.87 -14.25
N LEU A 202 7.26 1.17 -15.23
CA LEU A 202 8.64 1.40 -15.68
C LEU A 202 8.76 2.60 -16.62
N ASN A 203 7.68 2.97 -17.32
CA ASN A 203 7.59 4.15 -18.16
C ASN A 203 7.11 5.40 -17.42
N VAL A 204 6.87 5.33 -16.11
CA VAL A 204 6.64 6.52 -15.29
C VAL A 204 7.80 7.47 -15.53
N ARG A 205 7.50 8.63 -16.06
CA ARG A 205 8.42 9.68 -16.44
C ARG A 205 9.46 9.84 -15.33
N ARG A 206 10.72 9.60 -15.67
CA ARG A 206 11.83 10.03 -14.83
C ARG A 206 11.60 11.51 -14.58
N ILE A 207 11.38 11.84 -13.32
CA ILE A 207 11.38 13.23 -12.87
C ILE A 207 12.81 13.70 -13.14
N THR A 208 12.97 14.55 -14.13
CA THR A 208 14.18 15.34 -14.35
C THR A 208 14.14 16.56 -13.46
#